data_ae8a7a2c0187df61c9e6db446e6e5c00
#
_entry.id   ae8a7a2c0187df61c9e6db446e6e5c00
#
_cell.length_a   1.000
_cell.length_b   1.000
_cell.length_c   1.000
_cell.angle_alpha   90.00
_cell.angle_beta   90.00
_cell.angle_gamma   90.00
#
_symmetry.space_group_name_H-M   'P 1'
#
loop_
_entity.id
_entity.type
_entity.pdbx_description
1 polymer ?
#
loop_
_entity_poly.entity_id
_entity_poly.type
_entity_poly.pdbx_seq_one_letter_code
_entity_poly.pdbx_strand_id
1 'polypeptide(L)'
;MRASLFLIPVTLGDTEHRRVLPEYNRDVILSIRHFIVENVRTARRFLKKVEPGIVIDDLTFYELNKHTSPEQVAGYLAPLAKGESVGVISEAGCPAIADPGADVVAIAQRKDYPVVPLVGPSSILMSVMGSGFNGQSFAFHGY
;
A
#
# COMPACT_ATOMS: atom_id res chain seq x y z
N MET A 1 -1.69 -5.67 -18.66
CA MET A 1 -0.58 -5.49 -17.72
C MET A 1 -0.36 -6.79 -16.96
N ARG A 2 0.89 -7.14 -16.73
CA ARG A 2 1.26 -8.30 -15.93
C ARG A 2 0.77 -8.13 -14.48
N ALA A 3 0.31 -9.21 -13.84
CA ALA A 3 -0.12 -9.19 -12.44
C ALA A 3 1.01 -8.68 -11.56
N SER A 4 0.71 -7.73 -10.69
CA SER A 4 1.71 -7.00 -9.92
C SER A 4 1.28 -6.82 -8.47
N LEU A 5 2.27 -6.64 -7.60
CA LEU A 5 2.05 -6.17 -6.24
C LEU A 5 2.06 -4.64 -6.29
N PHE A 6 0.90 -4.04 -6.07
CA PHE A 6 0.78 -2.58 -6.04
C PHE A 6 0.90 -2.06 -4.61
N LEU A 7 1.75 -1.06 -4.42
CA LEU A 7 1.88 -0.38 -3.13
C LEU A 7 0.97 0.85 -3.16
N ILE A 8 -0.12 0.79 -2.41
CA ILE A 8 -1.22 1.76 -2.49
C ILE A 8 -1.13 2.73 -1.32
N PRO A 9 -0.77 4.00 -1.58
CA PRO A 9 -0.73 4.99 -0.52
C PRO A 9 -2.12 5.45 -0.12
N VAL A 10 -2.24 5.86 1.14
CA VAL A 10 -3.45 6.42 1.71
C VAL A 10 -3.16 7.85 2.19
N THR A 11 -4.19 8.57 2.66
CA THR A 11 -4.01 9.90 3.23
C THR A 11 -3.20 9.83 4.53
N LEU A 12 -2.48 10.92 4.86
CA LEU A 12 -1.70 11.00 6.10
C LEU A 12 -2.59 11.18 7.34
N GLY A 13 -3.78 11.67 7.15
CA GLY A 13 -4.78 11.87 8.20
C GLY A 13 -6.16 11.90 7.59
N ASP A 14 -7.11 12.46 8.29
CA ASP A 14 -8.50 12.56 7.82
C ASP A 14 -8.66 13.71 6.81
N THR A 15 -7.93 13.61 5.71
CA THR A 15 -7.95 14.57 4.61
C THR A 15 -8.73 13.98 3.44
N GLU A 16 -9.39 14.84 2.67
CA GLU A 16 -10.09 14.42 1.47
C GLU A 16 -9.09 13.82 0.47
N HIS A 17 -9.32 12.54 0.07
CA HIS A 17 -8.33 11.76 -0.69
C HIS A 17 -7.96 12.38 -2.04
N ARG A 18 -8.88 13.08 -2.70
CA ARG A 18 -8.63 13.71 -4.01
C ARG A 18 -7.60 14.81 -3.98
N ARG A 19 -7.32 15.36 -2.79
CA ARG A 19 -6.31 16.40 -2.62
C ARG A 19 -4.89 15.86 -2.68
N VAL A 20 -4.69 14.59 -2.35
CA VAL A 20 -3.35 14.02 -2.15
C VAL A 20 -3.08 12.75 -2.94
N LEU A 21 -4.11 12.12 -3.51
CA LEU A 21 -3.97 10.87 -4.25
C LEU A 21 -4.40 11.07 -5.70
N PRO A 22 -3.56 10.65 -6.68
CA PRO A 22 -3.95 10.71 -8.09
C PRO A 22 -5.17 9.84 -8.40
N GLU A 23 -5.97 10.27 -9.36
CA GLU A 23 -7.12 9.49 -9.81
C GLU A 23 -6.73 8.13 -10.38
N TYR A 24 -5.55 8.03 -10.98
CA TYR A 24 -5.01 6.77 -11.47
C TYR A 24 -4.98 5.69 -10.39
N ASN A 25 -4.71 6.06 -9.13
CA ASN A 25 -4.70 5.10 -8.02
C ASN A 25 -6.06 4.44 -7.84
N ARG A 26 -7.14 5.20 -8.04
CA ARG A 26 -8.51 4.67 -8.01
C ARG A 26 -8.71 3.61 -9.09
N ASP A 27 -8.24 3.89 -10.30
CA ASP A 27 -8.39 2.95 -11.42
C ASP A 27 -7.65 1.63 -11.13
N VAL A 28 -6.45 1.71 -10.56
CA VAL A 28 -5.69 0.52 -10.15
C VAL A 28 -6.43 -0.24 -9.06
N ILE A 29 -6.91 0.45 -8.02
CA ILE A 29 -7.65 -0.16 -6.91
C ILE A 29 -8.86 -0.96 -7.42
N LEU A 30 -9.60 -0.40 -8.36
CA LEU A 30 -10.78 -1.07 -8.91
C LEU A 30 -10.46 -2.32 -9.73
N SER A 31 -9.20 -2.49 -10.13
CA SER A 31 -8.73 -3.69 -10.85
C SER A 31 -8.27 -4.82 -9.91
N ILE A 32 -8.22 -4.57 -8.61
CA ILE A 32 -7.64 -5.49 -7.62
C ILE A 32 -8.76 -6.10 -6.76
N ARG A 33 -8.63 -7.39 -6.46
CA ARG A 33 -9.55 -8.11 -5.57
C ARG A 33 -8.91 -8.60 -4.28
N HIS A 34 -7.57 -8.56 -4.19
CA HIS A 34 -6.80 -9.06 -3.05
C HIS A 34 -5.99 -7.93 -2.44
N PHE A 35 -6.20 -7.67 -1.14
CA PHE A 35 -5.53 -6.58 -0.44
C PHE A 35 -4.85 -7.09 0.82
N ILE A 36 -3.58 -6.76 0.99
CA ILE A 36 -2.82 -6.99 2.22
C ILE A 36 -2.89 -5.70 3.03
N VAL A 37 -3.39 -5.78 4.25
CA VAL A 37 -3.72 -4.61 5.08
C VAL A 37 -3.26 -4.82 6.52
N GLU A 38 -2.96 -3.74 7.22
CA GLU A 38 -2.67 -3.82 8.65
C GLU A 38 -3.96 -3.91 9.46
N ASN A 39 -5.01 -3.23 9.01
CA ASN A 39 -6.31 -3.22 9.67
C ASN A 39 -7.42 -3.24 8.61
N VAL A 40 -8.21 -4.29 8.64
CA VAL A 40 -9.26 -4.50 7.64
C VAL A 40 -10.31 -3.39 7.68
N ARG A 41 -10.65 -2.92 8.88
CA ARG A 41 -11.70 -1.91 9.06
C ARG A 41 -11.31 -0.56 8.44
N THR A 42 -10.08 -0.11 8.69
CA THR A 42 -9.59 1.15 8.12
C THR A 42 -9.40 1.03 6.61
N ALA A 43 -8.95 -0.13 6.12
CA ALA A 43 -8.81 -0.38 4.69
C ALA A 43 -10.18 -0.32 4.00
N ARG A 44 -11.21 -0.93 4.56
CA ARG A 44 -12.57 -0.87 4.01
C ARG A 44 -13.07 0.56 3.92
N ARG A 45 -12.86 1.37 4.97
CA ARG A 45 -13.24 2.77 4.99
C ARG A 45 -12.55 3.56 3.88
N PHE A 46 -11.25 3.34 3.71
CA PHE A 46 -10.48 3.99 2.66
C PHE A 46 -11.03 3.65 1.28
N LEU A 47 -11.26 2.36 1.01
CA LEU A 47 -11.77 1.91 -0.28
C LEU A 47 -13.15 2.51 -0.57
N LYS A 48 -14.03 2.61 0.43
CA LYS A 48 -15.34 3.24 0.29
C LYS A 48 -15.25 4.75 0.04
N LYS A 49 -14.23 5.42 0.58
CA LYS A 49 -14.00 6.84 0.29
C LYS A 49 -13.54 7.04 -1.15
N VAL A 50 -12.63 6.19 -1.62
CA VAL A 50 -12.10 6.26 -2.98
C VAL A 50 -13.19 5.95 -4.02
N GLU A 51 -14.00 4.92 -3.76
CA GLU A 51 -15.10 4.53 -4.63
C GLU A 51 -16.30 4.08 -3.79
N PRO A 52 -17.29 4.96 -3.57
CA PRO A 52 -18.47 4.60 -2.77
C PRO A 52 -19.26 3.40 -3.28
N GLY A 53 -19.18 3.13 -4.58
CA GLY A 53 -19.88 1.99 -5.20
C GLY A 53 -19.11 0.68 -5.13
N ILE A 54 -17.92 0.65 -4.51
CA ILE A 54 -17.12 -0.58 -4.43
C ILE A 54 -17.84 -1.66 -3.62
N VAL A 55 -17.86 -2.89 -4.13
CA VAL A 55 -18.51 -4.02 -3.46
C VAL A 55 -17.45 -4.72 -2.59
N ILE A 56 -17.44 -4.39 -1.31
CA ILE A 56 -16.45 -4.91 -0.36
C ILE A 56 -16.50 -6.44 -0.26
N ASP A 57 -17.68 -7.03 -0.35
CA ASP A 57 -17.85 -8.49 -0.22
C ASP A 57 -17.17 -9.27 -1.36
N ASP A 58 -16.87 -8.63 -2.49
CA ASP A 58 -16.15 -9.25 -3.59
C ASP A 58 -14.63 -9.25 -3.39
N LEU A 59 -14.14 -8.63 -2.31
CA LEU A 59 -12.73 -8.46 -2.04
C LEU A 59 -12.25 -9.42 -0.95
N THR A 60 -10.99 -9.81 -1.04
CA THR A 60 -10.32 -10.63 -0.03
C THR A 60 -9.26 -9.79 0.67
N PHE A 61 -9.31 -9.78 2.01
CA PHE A 61 -8.35 -9.05 2.83
C PHE A 61 -7.46 -10.01 3.60
N TYR A 62 -6.15 -9.73 3.58
CA TYR A 62 -5.13 -10.50 4.29
C TYR A 62 -4.50 -9.58 5.33
N GLU A 63 -4.61 -9.92 6.60
CA GLU A 63 -4.10 -9.07 7.67
C GLU A 63 -2.60 -9.27 7.87
N LEU A 64 -1.88 -8.16 7.94
CA LEU A 64 -0.44 -8.13 8.11
C LEU A 64 -0.08 -7.33 9.35
N ASN A 65 0.63 -7.97 10.30
CA ASN A 65 1.16 -7.31 11.47
C ASN A 65 2.54 -7.89 11.82
N LYS A 66 3.16 -7.41 12.89
CA LYS A 66 4.50 -7.86 13.29
C LYS A 66 4.57 -9.33 13.68
N HIS A 67 3.43 -9.98 13.91
CA HIS A 67 3.35 -11.40 14.27
C HIS A 67 3.07 -12.30 13.08
N THR A 68 2.82 -11.74 11.91
CA THR A 68 2.56 -12.51 10.69
C THR A 68 3.84 -13.21 10.24
N SER A 69 3.80 -14.54 10.08
CA SER A 69 4.98 -15.30 9.69
C SER A 69 5.34 -15.08 8.22
N PRO A 70 6.63 -15.29 7.82
CA PRO A 70 7.01 -15.23 6.42
C PRO A 70 6.23 -16.20 5.54
N GLU A 71 5.87 -17.37 6.05
CA GLU A 71 5.08 -18.36 5.32
C GLU A 71 3.67 -17.84 5.04
N GLN A 72 3.06 -17.16 6.00
CA GLN A 72 1.75 -16.53 5.80
C GLN A 72 1.83 -15.44 4.74
N VAL A 73 2.86 -14.60 4.80
CA VAL A 73 3.06 -13.51 3.82
C VAL A 73 3.24 -14.10 2.43
N ALA A 74 4.04 -15.16 2.30
CA ALA A 74 4.22 -15.85 1.01
C ALA A 74 2.88 -16.36 0.48
N GLY A 75 2.01 -16.87 1.35
CA GLY A 75 0.65 -17.29 0.99
C GLY A 75 -0.23 -16.14 0.51
N TYR A 76 -0.06 -14.94 1.08
CA TYR A 76 -0.81 -13.75 0.66
C TYR A 76 -0.49 -13.34 -0.77
N LEU A 77 0.70 -13.72 -1.28
CA LEU A 77 1.14 -13.42 -2.64
C LEU A 77 0.72 -14.49 -3.66
N ALA A 78 0.08 -15.56 -3.21
CA ALA A 78 -0.37 -16.65 -4.10
C ALA A 78 -1.21 -16.16 -5.29
N PRO A 79 -2.09 -15.15 -5.17
CA PRO A 79 -2.85 -14.67 -6.32
C PRO A 79 -1.98 -14.21 -7.49
N LEU A 80 -0.78 -13.67 -7.21
CA LEU A 80 0.14 -13.24 -8.27
C LEU A 80 0.55 -14.38 -9.19
N ALA A 81 0.75 -15.56 -8.64
CA ALA A 81 1.09 -16.76 -9.44
C ALA A 81 -0.07 -17.17 -10.35
N LYS A 82 -1.30 -16.78 -10.02
CA LYS A 82 -2.51 -17.08 -10.81
C LYS A 82 -2.87 -15.95 -11.78
N GLY A 83 -2.04 -14.92 -11.88
CA GLY A 83 -2.29 -13.78 -12.76
C GLY A 83 -3.20 -12.71 -12.16
N GLU A 84 -3.42 -12.71 -10.85
CA GLU A 84 -4.24 -11.74 -10.16
C GLU A 84 -3.37 -10.78 -9.34
N SER A 85 -3.56 -9.49 -9.55
CA SER A 85 -2.80 -8.46 -8.81
C SER A 85 -3.21 -8.40 -7.35
N VAL A 86 -2.27 -7.96 -6.50
CA VAL A 86 -2.46 -7.79 -5.07
C VAL A 86 -2.09 -6.35 -4.70
N GLY A 87 -2.86 -5.72 -3.82
CA GLY A 87 -2.56 -4.39 -3.32
C GLY A 87 -2.16 -4.41 -1.86
N VAL A 88 -1.16 -3.62 -1.49
CA VAL A 88 -0.78 -3.39 -0.09
C VAL A 88 -1.26 -2.00 0.29
N ILE A 89 -2.06 -1.92 1.36
CA ILE A 89 -2.59 -0.66 1.89
C ILE A 89 -2.01 -0.44 3.28
N SER A 90 -1.34 0.70 3.47
CA SER A 90 -0.80 1.12 4.77
C SER A 90 -1.87 1.83 5.60
N GLU A 91 -1.57 2.09 6.87
CA GLU A 91 -2.45 2.88 7.75
C GLU A 91 -2.34 4.38 7.47
N ALA A 92 -1.17 4.85 7.03
CA ALA A 92 -0.96 6.26 6.68
C ALA A 92 0.14 6.40 5.65
N GLY A 93 -0.08 7.22 4.63
CA GLY A 93 0.93 7.54 3.62
C GLY A 93 1.33 6.38 2.75
N CYS A 94 2.63 6.30 2.43
CA CYS A 94 3.18 5.31 1.50
C CYS A 94 3.48 3.99 2.20
N PRO A 95 3.01 2.85 1.67
CA PRO A 95 3.33 1.55 2.24
C PRO A 95 4.82 1.21 2.07
N ALA A 96 5.31 0.29 2.91
CA ALA A 96 6.70 -0.18 2.95
C ALA A 96 7.70 0.86 3.45
N ILE A 97 7.23 2.01 3.92
CA ILE A 97 8.06 3.02 4.57
C ILE A 97 7.69 3.04 6.04
N ALA A 98 8.56 2.51 6.89
CA ALA A 98 8.38 2.42 8.33
C ALA A 98 7.11 1.65 8.75
N ASP A 99 6.74 0.66 7.98
CA ASP A 99 5.60 -0.22 8.27
C ASP A 99 5.92 -1.67 7.88
N PRO A 100 5.08 -2.66 8.23
CA PRO A 100 5.34 -4.06 7.92
C PRO A 100 5.28 -4.41 6.43
N GLY A 101 4.83 -3.50 5.58
CA GLY A 101 4.77 -3.74 4.13
C GLY A 101 6.12 -4.04 3.48
N ALA A 102 7.22 -3.59 4.09
CA ALA A 102 8.57 -3.86 3.58
C ALA A 102 8.86 -5.37 3.48
N ASP A 103 8.36 -6.17 4.41
CA ASP A 103 8.55 -7.63 4.40
C ASP A 103 7.84 -8.27 3.21
N VAL A 104 6.64 -7.78 2.87
CA VAL A 104 5.88 -8.24 1.72
C VAL A 104 6.66 -7.95 0.43
N VAL A 105 7.18 -6.73 0.30
CA VAL A 105 7.97 -6.30 -0.86
C VAL A 105 9.22 -7.17 -1.01
N ALA A 106 9.93 -7.43 0.09
CA ALA A 106 11.13 -8.25 0.06
C ALA A 106 10.84 -9.66 -0.45
N ILE A 107 9.73 -10.26 -0.02
CA ILE A 107 9.33 -11.59 -0.47
C ILE A 107 8.94 -11.56 -1.96
N ALA A 108 8.20 -10.54 -2.39
CA ALA A 108 7.81 -10.40 -3.79
C ALA A 108 9.02 -10.25 -4.70
N GLN A 109 10.04 -9.48 -4.27
CA GLN A 109 11.29 -9.33 -5.02
C GLN A 109 12.04 -10.65 -5.15
N ARG A 110 12.13 -11.42 -4.06
CA ARG A 110 12.79 -12.73 -4.11
C ARG A 110 12.09 -13.71 -5.04
N LYS A 111 10.78 -13.59 -5.20
CA LYS A 111 9.97 -14.44 -6.10
C LYS A 111 9.87 -13.86 -7.52
N ASP A 112 10.54 -12.75 -7.77
CA ASP A 112 10.55 -12.07 -9.07
C ASP A 112 9.16 -11.62 -9.54
N TYR A 113 8.29 -11.26 -8.61
CA TYR A 113 7.02 -10.63 -8.95
C TYR A 113 7.20 -9.13 -9.18
N PRO A 114 6.51 -8.53 -10.16
CA PRO A 114 6.55 -7.08 -10.33
C PRO A 114 6.01 -6.35 -9.11
N VAL A 115 6.72 -5.31 -8.67
CA VAL A 115 6.31 -4.44 -7.57
C VAL A 115 6.15 -3.03 -8.13
N VAL A 116 4.96 -2.45 -7.96
CA VAL A 116 4.62 -1.15 -8.53
C VAL A 116 4.19 -0.19 -7.42
N PRO A 117 5.06 0.72 -6.99
CA PRO A 117 4.65 1.77 -6.07
C PRO A 117 3.75 2.78 -6.77
N LEU A 118 2.66 3.16 -6.13
CA LEU A 118 1.79 4.23 -6.61
C LEU A 118 2.15 5.54 -5.93
N VAL A 119 1.86 6.65 -6.59
CA VAL A 119 2.17 8.00 -6.08
C VAL A 119 1.25 8.35 -4.91
N GLY A 120 1.83 8.88 -3.84
CA GLY A 120 1.07 9.33 -2.68
C GLY A 120 1.89 10.16 -1.72
N PRO A 121 1.26 10.64 -0.64
CA PRO A 121 1.90 11.55 0.30
C PRO A 121 2.88 10.83 1.22
N SER A 122 3.98 11.51 1.57
CA SER A 122 4.97 11.04 2.54
C SER A 122 5.26 12.16 3.53
N SER A 123 4.96 11.92 4.81
CA SER A 123 5.28 12.89 5.87
C SER A 123 6.79 13.10 6.00
N ILE A 124 7.57 12.08 5.73
CA ILE A 124 9.03 12.13 5.79
C ILE A 124 9.56 13.10 4.73
N LEU A 125 9.15 12.92 3.48
CA LEU A 125 9.56 13.81 2.39
C LEU A 125 9.01 15.21 2.56
N MET A 126 7.76 15.35 2.98
CA MET A 126 7.15 16.66 3.18
C MET A 126 7.83 17.44 4.31
N SER A 127 8.29 16.74 5.34
CA SER A 127 9.04 17.36 6.43
C SER A 127 10.39 17.90 5.94
N VAL A 128 11.11 17.13 5.13
CA VAL A 128 12.38 17.58 4.53
C VAL A 128 12.13 18.76 3.61
N MET A 129 11.10 18.69 2.76
CA MET A 129 10.74 19.78 1.84
C MET A 129 10.49 21.10 2.58
N GLY A 130 9.75 21.04 3.69
CA GLY A 130 9.37 22.23 4.44
C GLY A 130 10.43 22.75 5.41
N SER A 131 11.50 21.96 5.66
CA SER A 131 12.48 22.30 6.69
C SER A 131 13.52 23.33 6.26
N GLY A 132 13.79 23.46 4.97
CA GLY A 132 14.89 24.26 4.46
C GLY A 132 16.26 23.60 4.60
N PHE A 133 16.32 22.37 5.13
CA PHE A 133 17.57 21.62 5.21
C PHE A 133 17.90 20.94 3.87
N ASN A 134 19.10 20.36 3.78
CA ASN A 134 19.59 19.72 2.55
C ASN A 134 18.74 18.51 2.19
N GLY A 135 18.01 18.59 1.08
CA GLY A 135 17.21 17.49 0.57
C GLY A 135 17.97 16.47 -0.28
N GLN A 136 19.24 16.73 -0.59
CA GLN A 136 20.06 15.81 -1.39
C GLN A 136 20.70 14.70 -0.55
N SER A 137 20.79 14.92 0.75
CA SER A 137 21.39 13.94 1.67
C SER A 137 20.71 14.04 3.03
N PHE A 138 19.93 13.01 3.37
CA PHE A 138 19.28 12.91 4.67
C PHE A 138 19.08 11.45 5.02
N ALA A 139 18.89 11.15 6.29
CA ALA A 139 18.63 9.78 6.76
C ALA A 139 17.40 9.77 7.66
N PHE A 140 16.52 8.77 7.44
CA PHE A 140 15.39 8.50 8.31
C PHE A 140 15.76 7.34 9.23
N HIS A 141 15.77 7.60 10.54
CA HIS A 141 16.16 6.61 11.54
C HIS A 141 14.97 5.92 12.22
N GLY A 142 13.76 6.16 11.75
CA GLY A 142 12.53 5.63 12.32
C GLY A 142 11.84 6.66 13.21
N TYR A 143 10.67 6.29 13.64
CA TYR A 143 9.92 7.10 14.58
C TYR A 143 10.34 6.77 16.01
#